data_8995cbc5cf5fe4eb3dbcf3bba5210452
#
_entry.id   8995cbc5cf5fe4eb3dbcf3bba5210452
#
_cell.length_a   1.000
_cell.length_b   1.000
_cell.length_c   1.000
_cell.angle_alpha   90.00
_cell.angle_beta   90.00
_cell.angle_gamma   90.00
#
_symmetry.space_group_name_H-M   'P 1'
#
loop_
_entity.id
_entity.type
_entity.pdbx_description
1 polymer ?
#
loop_
_entity_poly.entity_id
_entity_poly.type
_entity_poly.pdbx_seq_one_letter_code
_entity_poly.pdbx_strand_id
1 'polypeptide(L)'
;MVNEANGSGRILVVDDEPSIVDAVATALRYEGFEVREEGTGRGAISAVADFEPDLVVLDWMLPDLDGIAVGPRLREQGFKTAILFLTAKDAVENKVEALRAGGDDYVTKPFSLAEVIARVQAILRRTGGDLPGDILTFADVTLDEARHEVHRAGTRVDLTATEFSLLRYFLLNPRRVLSKGQILQNVWRYDFGGNSNVVETYVSYLRRKLDALGPPLIRTIRQAGYMLDREE
;
A
#
# COMPACT_ATOMS: atom_id res chain seq x y z
N MET A 1 -10.92 24.66 18.38
CA MET A 1 -11.16 23.23 18.73
C MET A 1 -10.21 22.44 17.85
N VAL A 2 -9.15 21.92 18.45
CA VAL A 2 -8.12 21.12 17.78
C VAL A 2 -8.73 19.76 17.49
N ASN A 3 -8.66 19.30 16.27
CA ASN A 3 -9.22 18.02 15.83
C ASN A 3 -8.30 16.88 16.34
N GLU A 4 -8.65 16.29 17.47
CA GLU A 4 -7.90 15.22 18.14
C GLU A 4 -8.17 13.84 17.52
N ALA A 5 -7.90 13.62 16.24
CA ALA A 5 -8.11 12.28 15.70
C ALA A 5 -7.34 11.92 14.43
N ASN A 6 -6.11 12.42 14.18
CA ASN A 6 -5.48 11.99 12.91
C ASN A 6 -3.95 11.87 12.91
N GLY A 7 -3.26 11.81 14.07
CA GLY A 7 -1.81 11.94 14.05
C GLY A 7 -1.03 11.00 14.97
N SER A 8 -1.32 9.71 15.02
CA SER A 8 -0.51 8.78 15.83
C SER A 8 0.22 7.71 14.99
N GLY A 9 0.80 8.10 13.85
CA GLY A 9 1.59 7.19 13.01
C GLY A 9 3.04 7.64 12.89
N ARG A 10 3.96 6.68 12.72
CA ARG A 10 5.40 6.91 12.49
C ARG A 10 5.69 6.87 11.00
N ILE A 11 6.29 7.92 10.47
CA ILE A 11 6.61 8.05 9.04
C ILE A 11 8.11 8.26 8.86
N LEU A 12 8.71 7.49 7.97
CA LEU A 12 10.09 7.69 7.52
C LEU A 12 10.05 8.41 6.17
N VAL A 13 10.72 9.56 6.06
CA VAL A 13 10.89 10.31 4.80
C VAL A 13 12.30 10.12 4.29
N VAL A 14 12.43 9.68 3.04
CA VAL A 14 13.71 9.34 2.40
C VAL A 14 13.81 10.00 1.04
N ASP A 15 14.71 10.96 0.92
CA ASP A 15 15.03 11.65 -0.34
C ASP A 15 16.45 12.20 -0.21
N ASP A 16 17.26 12.20 -1.25
CA ASP A 16 18.62 12.74 -1.23
C ASP A 16 18.65 14.27 -1.35
N GLU A 17 17.51 14.89 -1.67
CA GLU A 17 17.34 16.34 -1.72
C GLU A 17 16.84 16.89 -0.37
N PRO A 18 17.69 17.56 0.45
CA PRO A 18 17.32 18.01 1.79
C PRO A 18 16.10 18.94 1.83
N SER A 19 15.91 19.74 0.77
CA SER A 19 14.76 20.65 0.67
C SER A 19 13.42 19.91 0.53
N ILE A 20 13.40 18.76 -0.15
CA ILE A 20 12.22 17.90 -0.26
C ILE A 20 11.95 17.22 1.08
N VAL A 21 13.00 16.66 1.68
CA VAL A 21 12.90 16.01 3.00
C VAL A 21 12.32 16.96 4.04
N ASP A 22 12.91 18.15 4.17
CA ASP A 22 12.47 19.16 5.15
C ASP A 22 11.02 19.60 4.90
N ALA A 23 10.65 19.89 3.65
CA ALA A 23 9.30 20.31 3.30
C ALA A 23 8.25 19.22 3.62
N VAL A 24 8.51 17.97 3.21
CA VAL A 24 7.60 16.84 3.44
C VAL A 24 7.53 16.50 4.93
N ALA A 25 8.67 16.42 5.62
CA ALA A 25 8.72 16.11 7.04
C ALA A 25 8.03 17.17 7.89
N THR A 26 8.25 18.46 7.60
CA THR A 26 7.58 19.57 8.28
C THR A 26 6.07 19.49 8.10
N ALA A 27 5.60 19.26 6.87
CA ALA A 27 4.18 19.15 6.58
C ALA A 27 3.53 17.96 7.31
N LEU A 28 4.20 16.80 7.34
CA LEU A 28 3.69 15.61 8.05
C LEU A 28 3.70 15.80 9.57
N ARG A 29 4.71 16.45 10.13
CA ARG A 29 4.73 16.81 11.57
C ARG A 29 3.60 17.77 11.93
N TYR A 30 3.27 18.72 11.05
CA TYR A 30 2.12 19.61 11.25
C TYR A 30 0.79 18.88 11.30
N GLU A 31 0.68 17.78 10.56
CA GLU A 31 -0.48 16.86 10.62
C GLU A 31 -0.47 15.92 11.84
N GLY A 32 0.55 16.02 12.71
CA GLY A 32 0.65 15.28 13.97
C GLY A 32 1.37 13.93 13.88
N PHE A 33 2.04 13.62 12.76
CA PHE A 33 2.84 12.41 12.63
C PHE A 33 4.21 12.54 13.31
N GLU A 34 4.72 11.43 13.85
CA GLU A 34 6.11 11.30 14.24
C GLU A 34 6.95 11.01 12.99
N VAL A 35 7.92 11.87 12.68
CA VAL A 35 8.67 11.79 11.41
C VAL A 35 10.16 11.69 11.65
N ARG A 36 10.77 10.63 11.08
CA ARG A 36 12.22 10.46 10.92
C ARG A 36 12.61 10.72 9.46
N GLU A 37 13.84 11.19 9.27
CA GLU A 37 14.38 11.61 7.98
C GLU A 37 15.64 10.82 7.65
N GLU A 38 15.81 10.45 6.39
CA GLU A 38 17.00 9.79 5.86
C GLU A 38 17.29 10.28 4.44
N GLY A 39 18.58 10.27 4.05
CA GLY A 39 19.00 10.74 2.72
C GLY A 39 19.47 9.61 1.79
N THR A 40 19.42 8.35 2.23
CA THR A 40 20.00 7.23 1.49
C THR A 40 19.13 5.96 1.60
N GLY A 41 19.21 5.10 0.60
CA GLY A 41 18.47 3.83 0.60
C GLY A 41 18.95 2.85 1.69
N ARG A 42 20.25 2.82 1.99
CA ARG A 42 20.79 2.00 3.09
C ARG A 42 20.39 2.57 4.45
N GLY A 43 20.41 3.91 4.60
CA GLY A 43 19.90 4.58 5.78
C GLY A 43 18.43 4.26 6.02
N ALA A 44 17.62 4.26 4.96
CA ALA A 44 16.22 3.89 5.03
C ALA A 44 16.01 2.47 5.57
N ILE A 45 16.75 1.47 5.06
CA ILE A 45 16.65 0.08 5.52
C ILE A 45 17.02 -0.04 7.01
N SER A 46 18.09 0.64 7.45
CA SER A 46 18.47 0.66 8.86
C SER A 46 17.44 1.38 9.72
N ALA A 47 16.95 2.53 9.26
CA ALA A 47 15.96 3.30 9.99
C ALA A 47 14.63 2.55 10.16
N VAL A 48 14.21 1.74 9.18
CA VAL A 48 12.99 0.91 9.31
C VAL A 48 13.14 -0.09 10.43
N ALA A 49 14.30 -0.70 10.61
CA ALA A 49 14.55 -1.67 11.69
C ALA A 49 14.51 -1.03 13.08
N ASP A 50 15.03 0.20 13.22
CA ASP A 50 15.14 0.89 14.51
C ASP A 50 13.88 1.69 14.87
N PHE A 51 13.25 2.30 13.87
CA PHE A 51 12.14 3.23 14.06
C PHE A 51 10.77 2.56 13.88
N GLU A 52 10.74 1.41 13.18
CA GLU A 52 9.51 0.67 12.86
C GLU A 52 8.39 1.59 12.32
N PRO A 53 8.61 2.31 11.21
CA PRO A 53 7.61 3.24 10.69
C PRO A 53 6.41 2.49 10.11
N ASP A 54 5.23 3.09 10.25
CA ASP A 54 3.99 2.59 9.63
C ASP A 54 4.00 2.82 8.11
N LEU A 55 4.71 3.88 7.67
CA LEU A 55 4.85 4.24 6.27
C LEU A 55 6.23 4.86 5.98
N VAL A 56 6.80 4.49 4.82
CA VAL A 56 7.99 5.14 4.24
C VAL A 56 7.57 5.95 3.03
N VAL A 57 7.85 7.26 3.04
CA VAL A 57 7.84 8.11 1.85
C VAL A 57 9.23 8.01 1.25
N LEU A 58 9.37 7.47 0.04
CA LEU A 58 10.64 7.04 -0.50
C LEU A 58 10.88 7.59 -1.91
N ASP A 59 11.97 8.35 -2.06
CA ASP A 59 12.38 8.73 -3.41
C ASP A 59 12.85 7.52 -4.22
N TRP A 60 12.52 7.55 -5.49
CA TRP A 60 12.93 6.52 -6.45
C TRP A 60 14.43 6.53 -6.70
N MET A 61 15.01 7.73 -6.87
CA MET A 61 16.41 7.91 -7.25
C MET A 61 17.24 8.33 -6.05
N LEU A 62 17.85 7.37 -5.36
CA LEU A 62 18.76 7.61 -4.26
C LEU A 62 20.23 7.37 -4.69
N PRO A 63 21.20 8.06 -4.09
CA PRO A 63 22.59 8.05 -4.56
C PRO A 63 23.34 6.75 -4.35
N ASP A 64 22.90 5.91 -3.41
CA ASP A 64 23.60 4.68 -2.99
C ASP A 64 22.86 3.40 -3.34
N LEU A 65 21.55 3.47 -3.45
CA LEU A 65 20.68 2.34 -3.74
C LEU A 65 19.41 2.86 -4.39
N ASP A 66 19.06 2.33 -5.57
CA ASP A 66 17.80 2.66 -6.24
C ASP A 66 16.63 2.40 -5.28
N GLY A 67 15.79 3.42 -5.05
CA GLY A 67 14.68 3.35 -4.11
C GLY A 67 13.75 2.17 -4.38
N ILE A 68 13.60 1.77 -5.65
CA ILE A 68 12.83 0.60 -6.05
C ILE A 68 13.38 -0.71 -5.45
N ALA A 69 14.68 -0.78 -5.18
CA ALA A 69 15.31 -1.96 -4.57
C ALA A 69 15.17 -1.99 -3.04
N VAL A 70 14.74 -0.89 -2.41
CA VAL A 70 14.53 -0.83 -0.96
C VAL A 70 13.31 -1.68 -0.56
N GLY A 71 12.21 -1.56 -1.28
CA GLY A 71 10.97 -2.29 -0.99
C GLY A 71 11.17 -3.81 -0.89
N PRO A 72 11.69 -4.48 -1.93
CA PRO A 72 11.97 -5.92 -1.88
C PRO A 72 12.88 -6.31 -0.71
N ARG A 73 13.93 -5.54 -0.42
CA ARG A 73 14.86 -5.82 0.70
C ARG A 73 14.18 -5.72 2.07
N LEU A 74 13.28 -4.76 2.25
CA LEU A 74 12.47 -4.67 3.46
C LEU A 74 11.55 -5.90 3.60
N ARG A 75 10.95 -6.36 2.50
CA ARG A 75 10.11 -7.57 2.50
C ARG A 75 10.91 -8.84 2.80
N GLU A 76 12.14 -8.98 2.26
CA GLU A 76 13.06 -10.09 2.57
C GLU A 76 13.44 -10.13 4.04
N GLN A 77 13.53 -8.97 4.70
CA GLN A 77 13.79 -8.86 6.14
C GLN A 77 12.53 -9.01 7.00
N GLY A 78 11.36 -9.22 6.39
CA GLY A 78 10.09 -9.44 7.09
C GLY A 78 9.30 -8.17 7.42
N PHE A 79 9.78 -6.98 7.03
CA PHE A 79 9.07 -5.72 7.28
C PHE A 79 7.87 -5.56 6.34
N LYS A 80 6.72 -5.16 6.91
CA LYS A 80 5.46 -4.95 6.19
C LYS A 80 5.10 -3.46 6.04
N THR A 81 6.01 -2.58 6.44
CA THR A 81 5.86 -1.13 6.35
C THR A 81 5.34 -0.70 4.98
N ALA A 82 4.33 0.15 4.94
CA ALA A 82 3.80 0.69 3.71
C ALA A 82 4.81 1.61 3.01
N ILE A 83 4.80 1.67 1.68
CA ILE A 83 5.74 2.48 0.90
C ILE A 83 4.97 3.37 -0.07
N LEU A 84 5.16 4.69 0.06
CA LEU A 84 4.75 5.71 -0.91
C LEU A 84 5.96 6.17 -1.69
N PHE A 85 6.05 5.85 -2.97
CA PHE A 85 7.15 6.33 -3.80
C PHE A 85 6.97 7.77 -4.26
N LEU A 86 8.05 8.56 -4.19
CA LEU A 86 8.19 9.82 -4.92
C LEU A 86 9.00 9.56 -6.18
N THR A 87 8.53 9.98 -7.35
CA THR A 87 9.22 9.69 -8.61
C THR A 87 9.18 10.86 -9.59
N ALA A 88 10.29 11.14 -10.25
CA ALA A 88 10.36 12.09 -11.37
C ALA A 88 9.89 11.49 -12.71
N LYS A 89 9.55 10.19 -12.73
CA LYS A 89 9.28 9.46 -13.97
C LYS A 89 7.79 9.35 -14.24
N ASP A 90 7.30 10.07 -15.25
CA ASP A 90 5.90 10.07 -15.69
C ASP A 90 5.47 8.86 -16.52
N ALA A 91 6.40 8.02 -16.99
CA ALA A 91 6.08 6.90 -17.85
C ALA A 91 5.24 5.84 -17.11
N VAL A 92 4.20 5.36 -17.76
CA VAL A 92 3.29 4.31 -17.26
C VAL A 92 4.03 3.05 -16.81
N GLU A 93 5.11 2.71 -17.51
CA GLU A 93 5.97 1.55 -17.20
C GLU A 93 6.64 1.66 -15.83
N ASN A 94 7.09 2.87 -15.45
CA ASN A 94 7.72 3.11 -14.15
C ASN A 94 6.71 3.04 -12.99
N LYS A 95 5.46 3.45 -13.22
CA LYS A 95 4.38 3.33 -12.23
C LYS A 95 4.06 1.88 -11.90
N VAL A 96 4.05 1.02 -12.92
CA VAL A 96 3.88 -0.44 -12.74
C VAL A 96 5.10 -1.04 -12.02
N GLU A 97 6.29 -0.54 -12.30
CA GLU A 97 7.53 -0.99 -11.66
C GLU A 97 7.58 -0.63 -10.17
N ALA A 98 7.19 0.60 -9.77
CA ALA A 98 7.08 1.01 -8.37
C ALA A 98 6.18 0.07 -7.56
N LEU A 99 5.03 -0.25 -8.14
CA LEU A 99 4.06 -1.13 -7.50
C LEU A 99 4.56 -2.60 -7.48
N ARG A 100 5.29 -3.04 -8.51
CA ARG A 100 5.95 -4.36 -8.52
C ARG A 100 7.04 -4.50 -7.46
N ALA A 101 7.72 -3.40 -7.14
CA ALA A 101 8.72 -3.34 -6.09
C ALA A 101 8.13 -3.34 -4.66
N GLY A 102 6.82 -3.53 -4.51
CA GLY A 102 6.15 -3.58 -3.22
C GLY A 102 5.71 -2.23 -2.67
N GLY A 103 5.64 -1.18 -3.52
CA GLY A 103 5.03 0.10 -3.17
C GLY A 103 3.52 0.01 -3.05
N ASP A 104 2.95 0.77 -2.15
CA ASP A 104 1.50 0.84 -1.92
C ASP A 104 0.83 1.96 -2.73
N ASP A 105 1.59 3.02 -3.05
CA ASP A 105 1.18 4.11 -3.95
C ASP A 105 2.42 4.85 -4.45
N TYR A 106 2.23 5.83 -5.34
CA TYR A 106 3.29 6.71 -5.84
C TYR A 106 2.79 8.13 -6.06
N VAL A 107 3.71 9.10 -6.02
CA VAL A 107 3.51 10.52 -6.36
C VAL A 107 4.56 10.95 -7.37
N THR A 108 4.16 11.65 -8.41
CA THR A 108 5.10 12.18 -9.42
C THR A 108 5.62 13.55 -9.02
N LYS A 109 6.94 13.77 -9.13
CA LYS A 109 7.57 15.08 -9.00
C LYS A 109 7.36 15.88 -10.31
N PRO A 110 6.94 17.18 -10.28
CA PRO A 110 6.68 17.96 -9.07
C PRO A 110 5.30 17.65 -8.45
N PHE A 111 5.22 17.63 -7.14
CA PHE A 111 4.01 17.35 -6.39
C PHE A 111 3.62 18.51 -5.45
N SER A 112 2.39 18.53 -4.99
CA SER A 112 1.97 19.37 -3.88
C SER A 112 2.09 18.62 -2.54
N LEU A 113 2.45 19.33 -1.46
CA LEU A 113 2.46 18.72 -0.11
C LEU A 113 1.08 18.18 0.28
N ALA A 114 0.03 18.88 -0.12
CA ALA A 114 -1.35 18.40 0.11
C ALA A 114 -1.62 17.05 -0.55
N GLU A 115 -1.07 16.77 -1.72
CA GLU A 115 -1.17 15.47 -2.38
C GLU A 115 -0.45 14.37 -1.58
N VAL A 116 0.80 14.64 -1.17
CA VAL A 116 1.58 13.69 -0.36
C VAL A 116 0.85 13.36 0.95
N ILE A 117 0.38 14.38 1.69
CA ILE A 117 -0.37 14.22 2.93
C ILE A 117 -1.63 13.37 2.70
N ALA A 118 -2.41 13.70 1.67
CA ALA A 118 -3.64 12.97 1.37
C ALA A 118 -3.38 11.48 1.06
N ARG A 119 -2.29 11.16 0.35
CA ARG A 119 -1.90 9.78 0.05
C ARG A 119 -1.38 9.06 1.29
N VAL A 120 -0.53 9.69 2.10
CA VAL A 120 -0.07 9.17 3.38
C VAL A 120 -1.26 8.79 4.27
N GLN A 121 -2.19 9.71 4.48
CA GLN A 121 -3.39 9.47 5.27
C GLN A 121 -4.26 8.36 4.68
N ALA A 122 -4.36 8.27 3.35
CA ALA A 122 -5.11 7.21 2.68
C ALA A 122 -4.48 5.83 2.87
N ILE A 123 -3.15 5.74 2.82
CA ILE A 123 -2.42 4.49 3.06
C ILE A 123 -2.58 4.09 4.53
N LEU A 124 -2.33 5.00 5.47
CA LEU A 124 -2.40 4.73 6.91
C LEU A 124 -3.81 4.32 7.37
N ARG A 125 -4.87 4.91 6.80
CA ARG A 125 -6.25 4.43 7.07
C ARG A 125 -6.48 2.99 6.62
N ARG A 126 -5.74 2.50 5.64
CA ARG A 126 -5.80 1.09 5.21
C ARG A 126 -5.03 0.17 6.16
N THR A 127 -4.02 0.70 6.86
CA THR A 127 -3.20 -0.04 7.81
C THR A 127 -3.69 0.08 9.24
N GLY A 128 -4.34 1.20 9.60
CA GLY A 128 -4.88 1.48 10.93
C GLY A 128 -6.35 1.06 11.01
N GLY A 129 -6.62 -0.02 11.72
CA GLY A 129 -7.98 -0.49 11.99
C GLY A 129 -8.66 0.35 13.06
N ASP A 130 -9.37 1.42 12.68
CA ASP A 130 -10.30 2.13 13.57
C ASP A 130 -11.75 1.73 13.25
N LEU A 131 -12.10 0.49 13.61
CA LEU A 131 -13.46 0.05 13.96
C LEU A 131 -13.33 -1.28 14.69
N PRO A 132 -14.24 -1.68 15.61
CA PRO A 132 -14.24 -3.03 16.17
C PRO A 132 -14.31 -4.03 15.02
N GLY A 133 -13.20 -4.72 14.79
CA GLY A 133 -12.94 -5.44 13.56
C GLY A 133 -13.87 -6.63 13.40
N ASP A 134 -14.72 -6.56 12.38
CA ASP A 134 -15.43 -7.74 11.94
C ASP A 134 -14.47 -8.71 11.26
N ILE A 135 -14.57 -9.97 11.61
CA ILE A 135 -13.88 -11.05 10.89
C ILE A 135 -14.65 -11.28 9.59
N LEU A 136 -14.07 -10.88 8.47
CA LEU A 136 -14.63 -11.15 7.15
C LEU A 136 -14.23 -12.56 6.70
N THR A 137 -15.19 -13.32 6.23
CA THR A 137 -14.96 -14.71 5.79
C THR A 137 -15.57 -14.99 4.43
N PHE A 138 -14.83 -15.73 3.60
CA PHE A 138 -15.35 -16.29 2.35
C PHE A 138 -14.61 -17.59 2.03
N ALA A 139 -15.35 -18.67 1.82
CA ALA A 139 -14.79 -20.01 1.65
C ALA A 139 -13.81 -20.37 2.80
N ASP A 140 -12.54 -20.58 2.48
CA ASP A 140 -11.47 -20.91 3.41
C ASP A 140 -10.59 -19.72 3.78
N VAL A 141 -10.99 -18.49 3.39
CA VAL A 141 -10.28 -17.24 3.72
C VAL A 141 -10.96 -16.56 4.90
N THR A 142 -10.15 -16.13 5.86
CA THR A 142 -10.54 -15.25 6.97
C THR A 142 -9.65 -14.02 6.99
N LEU A 143 -10.24 -12.85 7.17
CA LEU A 143 -9.55 -11.58 7.34
C LEU A 143 -10.02 -10.95 8.63
N ASP A 144 -9.10 -10.78 9.57
CA ASP A 144 -9.32 -10.08 10.85
C ASP A 144 -8.86 -8.63 10.67
N GLU A 145 -9.83 -7.72 10.64
CA GLU A 145 -9.56 -6.28 10.47
C GLU A 145 -8.83 -5.69 11.67
N ALA A 146 -9.16 -6.13 12.90
CA ALA A 146 -8.57 -5.59 14.13
C ALA A 146 -7.11 -6.01 14.30
N ARG A 147 -6.77 -7.24 13.90
CA ARG A 147 -5.40 -7.77 13.98
C ARG A 147 -4.59 -7.55 12.71
N HIS A 148 -5.24 -7.05 11.66
CA HIS A 148 -4.65 -6.91 10.33
C HIS A 148 -4.04 -8.22 9.82
N GLU A 149 -4.74 -9.32 10.06
CA GLU A 149 -4.29 -10.67 9.73
C GLU A 149 -5.20 -11.35 8.71
N VAL A 150 -4.59 -12.11 7.83
CA VAL A 150 -5.30 -12.92 6.85
C VAL A 150 -4.85 -14.38 6.97
N HIS A 151 -5.81 -15.29 6.98
CA HIS A 151 -5.54 -16.72 6.92
C HIS A 151 -6.32 -17.34 5.76
N ARG A 152 -5.72 -18.33 5.11
CA ARG A 152 -6.37 -19.18 4.14
C ARG A 152 -6.12 -20.65 4.49
N ALA A 153 -7.19 -21.45 4.59
CA ALA A 153 -7.12 -22.84 5.05
C ALA A 153 -6.30 -22.99 6.36
N GLY A 154 -6.44 -22.04 7.30
CA GLY A 154 -5.73 -22.02 8.57
C GLY A 154 -4.26 -21.52 8.47
N THR A 155 -3.72 -21.31 7.27
CA THR A 155 -2.35 -20.79 7.08
C THR A 155 -2.36 -19.27 6.94
N ARG A 156 -1.48 -18.58 7.66
CA ARG A 156 -1.31 -17.12 7.57
C ARG A 156 -0.82 -16.72 6.19
N VAL A 157 -1.45 -15.68 5.63
CA VAL A 157 -1.08 -15.07 4.33
C VAL A 157 -0.52 -13.68 4.57
N ASP A 158 0.73 -13.47 4.22
CA ASP A 158 1.38 -12.16 4.36
C ASP A 158 1.01 -11.25 3.19
N LEU A 159 0.19 -10.24 3.48
CA LEU A 159 -0.24 -9.23 2.52
C LEU A 159 0.37 -7.87 2.84
N THR A 160 0.65 -7.08 1.79
CA THR A 160 0.91 -5.64 1.93
C THR A 160 -0.39 -4.91 2.28
N ALA A 161 -0.30 -3.65 2.70
CA ALA A 161 -1.47 -2.84 3.05
C ALA A 161 -2.49 -2.73 1.90
N THR A 162 -2.01 -2.57 0.68
CA THR A 162 -2.87 -2.48 -0.51
C THR A 162 -3.49 -3.83 -0.89
N GLU A 163 -2.73 -4.92 -0.81
CA GLU A 163 -3.26 -6.28 -1.02
C GLU A 163 -4.33 -6.62 0.03
N PHE A 164 -4.12 -6.24 1.29
CA PHE A 164 -5.09 -6.40 2.37
C PHE A 164 -6.38 -5.62 2.07
N SER A 165 -6.27 -4.35 1.70
CA SER A 165 -7.41 -3.49 1.34
C SER A 165 -8.17 -4.02 0.13
N LEU A 166 -7.46 -4.56 -0.87
CA LEU A 166 -8.07 -5.18 -2.04
C LEU A 166 -8.83 -6.46 -1.66
N LEU A 167 -8.23 -7.34 -0.85
CA LEU A 167 -8.89 -8.54 -0.36
C LEU A 167 -10.11 -8.19 0.48
N ARG A 168 -9.98 -7.21 1.40
CA ARG A 168 -11.08 -6.69 2.21
C ARG A 168 -12.24 -6.22 1.33
N TYR A 169 -11.95 -5.46 0.28
CA TYR A 169 -12.99 -4.98 -0.64
C TYR A 169 -13.70 -6.12 -1.37
N PHE A 170 -12.98 -7.17 -1.77
CA PHE A 170 -13.58 -8.39 -2.31
C PHE A 170 -14.44 -9.11 -1.28
N LEU A 171 -13.97 -9.27 -0.04
CA LEU A 171 -14.69 -9.94 1.04
C LEU A 171 -15.98 -9.21 1.45
N LEU A 172 -16.01 -7.89 1.33
CA LEU A 172 -17.22 -7.08 1.55
C LEU A 172 -18.23 -7.19 0.39
N ASN A 173 -17.80 -7.70 -0.77
CA ASN A 173 -18.62 -7.81 -1.96
C ASN A 173 -18.54 -9.22 -2.61
N PRO A 174 -18.77 -10.30 -1.84
CA PRO A 174 -18.63 -11.64 -2.37
C PRO A 174 -19.67 -11.90 -3.48
N ARG A 175 -19.27 -12.65 -4.49
CA ARG A 175 -20.08 -13.04 -5.65
C ARG A 175 -20.64 -11.86 -6.47
N ARG A 176 -20.04 -10.69 -6.32
CA ARG A 176 -20.37 -9.51 -7.13
C ARG A 176 -19.24 -9.20 -8.09
N VAL A 177 -19.60 -8.87 -9.32
CA VAL A 177 -18.62 -8.39 -10.30
C VAL A 177 -18.24 -6.95 -9.96
N LEU A 178 -16.98 -6.74 -9.66
CA LEU A 178 -16.41 -5.43 -9.36
C LEU A 178 -15.62 -4.95 -10.58
N SER A 179 -16.04 -3.84 -11.17
CA SER A 179 -15.29 -3.23 -12.28
C SER A 179 -13.94 -2.70 -11.81
N LYS A 180 -12.97 -2.60 -12.72
CA LYS A 180 -11.65 -2.00 -12.41
C LYS A 180 -11.77 -0.60 -11.84
N GLY A 181 -12.70 0.21 -12.35
CA GLY A 181 -12.98 1.56 -11.83
C GLY A 181 -13.50 1.54 -10.39
N GLN A 182 -14.43 0.65 -10.06
CA GLN A 182 -14.92 0.49 -8.68
C GLN A 182 -13.82 0.05 -7.74
N ILE A 183 -13.00 -0.93 -8.13
CA ILE A 183 -11.86 -1.39 -7.34
C ILE A 183 -10.89 -0.25 -7.12
N LEU A 184 -10.53 0.47 -8.19
CA LEU A 184 -9.62 1.60 -8.12
C LEU A 184 -10.13 2.68 -7.16
N GLN A 185 -11.38 3.09 -7.29
CA GLN A 185 -11.99 4.12 -6.46
C GLN A 185 -12.08 3.72 -4.98
N ASN A 186 -12.38 2.45 -4.69
CA ASN A 186 -12.59 2.00 -3.30
C ASN A 186 -11.29 1.60 -2.60
N VAL A 187 -10.32 1.04 -3.32
CA VAL A 187 -9.05 0.59 -2.74
C VAL A 187 -8.03 1.72 -2.75
N TRP A 188 -7.94 2.53 -3.80
CA TRP A 188 -6.98 3.64 -3.89
C TRP A 188 -7.61 5.02 -3.65
N ARG A 189 -8.92 5.18 -3.79
CA ARG A 189 -9.68 6.43 -3.57
C ARG A 189 -9.22 7.64 -4.40
N TYR A 190 -8.51 7.42 -5.52
CA TYR A 190 -8.02 8.45 -6.42
C TYR A 190 -8.36 8.13 -7.87
N ASP A 191 -8.50 9.18 -8.67
CA ASP A 191 -8.56 9.05 -10.12
C ASP A 191 -7.14 8.88 -10.67
N PHE A 192 -6.79 7.66 -11.03
CA PHE A 192 -5.48 7.31 -11.62
C PHE A 192 -5.35 7.76 -13.09
N GLY A 193 -6.10 8.77 -13.53
CA GLY A 193 -6.03 9.25 -14.91
C GLY A 193 -6.30 8.16 -15.95
N GLY A 194 -7.18 7.19 -15.61
CA GLY A 194 -7.56 6.10 -16.53
C GLY A 194 -6.63 4.88 -16.52
N ASN A 195 -5.58 4.85 -15.71
CA ASN A 195 -4.64 3.73 -15.71
C ASN A 195 -5.11 2.56 -14.83
N SER A 196 -5.96 1.71 -15.40
CA SER A 196 -6.54 0.54 -14.72
C SER A 196 -5.58 -0.64 -14.56
N ASN A 197 -4.35 -0.56 -15.09
CA ASN A 197 -3.37 -1.67 -15.05
C ASN A 197 -2.88 -1.99 -13.63
N VAL A 198 -2.97 -1.02 -12.72
CA VAL A 198 -2.63 -1.21 -11.29
C VAL A 198 -3.52 -2.29 -10.66
N VAL A 199 -4.80 -2.31 -10.96
CA VAL A 199 -5.74 -3.31 -10.45
C VAL A 199 -5.34 -4.71 -10.88
N GLU A 200 -4.98 -4.88 -12.16
CA GLU A 200 -4.51 -6.16 -12.70
C GLU A 200 -3.27 -6.67 -11.98
N THR A 201 -2.33 -5.79 -11.72
CA THR A 201 -1.08 -6.10 -11.02
C THR A 201 -1.36 -6.61 -9.60
N TYR A 202 -2.17 -5.88 -8.82
CA TYR A 202 -2.48 -6.27 -7.44
C TYR A 202 -3.39 -7.50 -7.36
N VAL A 203 -4.32 -7.67 -8.29
CA VAL A 203 -5.09 -8.91 -8.40
C VAL A 203 -4.18 -10.10 -8.70
N SER A 204 -3.17 -9.93 -9.55
CA SER A 204 -2.17 -10.97 -9.83
C SER A 204 -1.35 -11.33 -8.59
N TYR A 205 -0.92 -10.34 -7.79
CA TYR A 205 -0.18 -10.60 -6.56
C TYR A 205 -1.03 -11.31 -5.52
N LEU A 206 -2.25 -10.83 -5.32
CA LEU A 206 -3.19 -11.43 -4.38
C LEU A 206 -3.50 -12.88 -4.75
N ARG A 207 -3.77 -13.14 -6.04
CA ARG A 207 -3.94 -14.52 -6.55
C ARG A 207 -2.73 -15.39 -6.24
N ARG A 208 -1.52 -14.95 -6.57
CA ARG A 208 -0.30 -15.73 -6.34
C ARG A 208 -0.16 -16.15 -4.88
N LYS A 209 -0.53 -15.29 -3.93
CA LYS A 209 -0.46 -15.59 -2.49
C LYS A 209 -1.59 -16.48 -2.02
N LEU A 210 -2.81 -16.20 -2.47
CA LEU A 210 -3.97 -16.99 -2.08
C LEU A 210 -3.97 -18.36 -2.77
N ASP A 211 -3.79 -18.42 -4.09
CA ASP A 211 -3.92 -19.65 -4.88
C ASP A 211 -2.80 -20.66 -4.59
N ALA A 212 -1.71 -20.24 -3.93
CA ALA A 212 -0.71 -21.16 -3.40
C ALA A 212 -1.24 -22.07 -2.26
N LEU A 213 -2.35 -21.68 -1.63
CA LEU A 213 -2.92 -22.39 -0.46
C LEU A 213 -4.25 -23.07 -0.76
N GLY A 214 -4.78 -22.97 -1.97
CA GLY A 214 -6.05 -23.61 -2.34
C GLY A 214 -6.55 -23.19 -3.72
N PRO A 215 -7.74 -23.62 -4.11
CA PRO A 215 -8.30 -23.33 -5.44
C PRO A 215 -8.45 -21.82 -5.67
N PRO A 216 -8.38 -21.35 -6.93
CA PRO A 216 -8.58 -19.94 -7.27
C PRO A 216 -9.92 -19.39 -6.74
N LEU A 217 -9.85 -18.23 -6.06
CA LEU A 217 -11.04 -17.56 -5.51
C LEU A 217 -11.40 -16.27 -6.24
N ILE A 218 -10.42 -15.61 -6.86
CA ILE A 218 -10.67 -14.37 -7.59
C ILE A 218 -10.77 -14.70 -9.07
N ARG A 219 -11.95 -14.52 -9.67
CA ARG A 219 -12.22 -14.79 -11.08
C ARG A 219 -12.13 -13.51 -11.90
N THR A 220 -11.65 -13.62 -13.13
CA THR A 220 -11.73 -12.55 -14.12
C THR A 220 -13.01 -12.70 -14.93
N ILE A 221 -13.86 -11.69 -14.89
CA ILE A 221 -15.05 -11.61 -15.74
C ILE A 221 -14.67 -10.72 -16.94
N ARG A 222 -14.55 -11.33 -18.11
CA ARG A 222 -14.09 -10.64 -19.32
C ARG A 222 -14.90 -9.37 -19.57
N GLN A 223 -14.19 -8.26 -19.85
CA GLN A 223 -14.74 -6.93 -20.11
C GLN A 223 -15.54 -6.28 -18.93
N ALA A 224 -15.75 -6.99 -17.81
CA ALA A 224 -16.51 -6.49 -16.67
C ALA A 224 -15.65 -6.20 -15.44
N GLY A 225 -14.64 -7.03 -15.14
CA GLY A 225 -13.79 -6.85 -13.96
C GLY A 225 -13.44 -8.14 -13.25
N TYR A 226 -13.52 -8.14 -11.93
CA TYR A 226 -13.15 -9.27 -11.07
C TYR A 226 -14.25 -9.60 -10.08
N MET A 227 -14.30 -10.84 -9.65
CA MET A 227 -15.30 -11.35 -8.71
C MET A 227 -14.62 -12.33 -7.75
N LEU A 228 -14.90 -12.20 -6.46
CA LEU A 228 -14.58 -13.21 -5.47
C LEU A 228 -15.66 -14.29 -5.53
N ASP A 229 -15.29 -15.49 -5.96
CA ASP A 229 -16.20 -16.61 -6.15
C ASP A 229 -15.44 -17.94 -6.00
N ARG A 230 -16.14 -18.98 -5.61
CA ARG A 230 -15.61 -20.34 -5.58
C ARG A 230 -16.33 -21.16 -6.66
N GLU A 231 -15.59 -21.79 -7.54
CA GLU A 231 -16.17 -22.84 -8.41
C GLU A 231 -16.57 -24.02 -7.51
N GLU A 232 -17.81 -24.45 -7.68
CA GLU A 232 -18.32 -25.67 -7.04
C GLU A 232 -17.69 -26.91 -7.68
#